data_3406d9901f426ebafc258bbed208a6c0
#
_entry.id   3406d9901f426ebafc258bbed208a6c0
#
_cell.length_a   1.000
_cell.length_b   1.000
_cell.length_c   1.000
_cell.angle_alpha   90.00
_cell.angle_beta   90.00
_cell.angle_gamma   90.00
#
_symmetry.space_group_name_H-M   'P 1'
#
loop_
_entity.id
_entity.type
_entity.pdbx_description
1 polymer ?
#
loop_
_entity_poly.entity_id
_entity_poly.type
_entity_poly.pdbx_seq_one_letter_code
_entity_poly.pdbx_strand_id
1 'polypeptide(L)'
;GSVVSSGDALMISDALKKKNAKMHVDEDLVGMIWNDRPSLPMEKVYVLDTKYTGTDAKQRIEMVREEMKKKDADVLILTLLEDPCWLLNIRGNDIPCTPVTYAFAMVTNDDVFYYVDEEKIADVKDYLTENGVTCKAYNALGEDIASLHNKTIWVQLSSLNVKLYTNIASDNVIVNEISPIMHFRSVKNETEIEVMHNAQVKDGVAMVKFIKWIKDTVGEDTMSEVSAQNKLYELREAQEDYIEPSFTTISAYQENGAMMHYTATEEKFSYVHPKGFLLVDSGGTYKDGTTDITRTIACGPLTDEEKMYYTLVLKGHIDLQEAVFLKGSTGNNLDILARRPMWNINIDYQCGTGHGVGHVLGVHEGIHGIRWGMPTAARPSVPLEDGMIVTDEPGIYLPHKLGIRIENDLLVVK
;
A
#
# COMPACT_ATOMS: atom_id res chain seq x y z
N GLY A 1 -10.00 -22.44 3.54
CA GLY A 1 -8.88 -22.22 4.48
C GLY A 1 -7.71 -21.44 3.89
N SER A 2 -7.50 -21.47 2.55
CA SER A 2 -6.31 -20.84 1.92
C SER A 2 -6.38 -19.30 1.76
N VAL A 3 -7.55 -18.70 1.89
CA VAL A 3 -7.77 -17.24 1.71
C VAL A 3 -8.33 -16.54 2.95
N VAL A 4 -8.49 -17.27 4.06
CA VAL A 4 -8.96 -16.71 5.33
C VAL A 4 -7.78 -16.61 6.27
N SER A 5 -7.57 -15.46 6.91
CA SER A 5 -6.52 -15.28 7.89
C SER A 5 -6.75 -16.14 9.14
N SER A 6 -5.67 -16.60 9.76
CA SER A 6 -5.76 -17.35 11.00
C SER A 6 -6.32 -16.51 12.14
N GLY A 7 -6.01 -15.22 12.17
CA GLY A 7 -6.55 -14.28 13.15
C GLY A 7 -8.08 -14.21 13.09
N ASP A 8 -8.64 -14.01 11.88
CA ASP A 8 -10.08 -13.97 11.67
C ASP A 8 -10.74 -15.31 11.97
N ALA A 9 -10.13 -16.41 11.54
CA ALA A 9 -10.65 -17.74 11.78
C ALA A 9 -10.71 -18.07 13.27
N LEU A 10 -9.70 -17.72 14.05
CA LEU A 10 -9.70 -17.89 15.51
C LEU A 10 -10.80 -17.06 16.16
N MET A 11 -10.94 -15.80 15.79
CA MET A 11 -12.00 -14.89 16.27
C MET A 11 -13.40 -15.45 15.97
N ILE A 12 -13.64 -15.89 14.75
CA ILE A 12 -14.91 -16.49 14.31
C ILE A 12 -15.17 -17.79 15.09
N SER A 13 -14.15 -18.66 15.21
CA SER A 13 -14.25 -19.92 15.94
C SER A 13 -14.65 -19.71 17.40
N ASP A 14 -14.06 -18.71 18.07
CA ASP A 14 -14.38 -18.38 19.46
C ASP A 14 -15.81 -17.82 19.63
N ALA A 15 -16.28 -17.05 18.65
CA ALA A 15 -17.67 -16.59 18.62
C ALA A 15 -18.66 -17.75 18.41
N LEU A 16 -18.32 -18.71 17.55
CA LEU A 16 -19.14 -19.91 17.27
C LEU A 16 -19.19 -20.87 18.45
N LYS A 17 -18.11 -21.08 19.18
CA LYS A 17 -18.07 -21.88 20.40
C LYS A 17 -19.12 -21.46 21.43
N LYS A 18 -19.36 -20.14 21.58
CA LYS A 18 -20.40 -19.59 22.47
C LYS A 18 -21.82 -20.01 22.06
N LYS A 19 -22.00 -20.44 20.82
CA LYS A 19 -23.27 -20.92 20.26
C LYS A 19 -23.32 -22.43 20.02
N ASN A 20 -22.34 -23.20 20.57
CA ASN A 20 -22.15 -24.62 20.32
C ASN A 20 -22.03 -24.99 18.82
N ALA A 21 -21.52 -24.06 18.00
CA ALA A 21 -21.25 -24.26 16.57
C ALA A 21 -19.76 -24.42 16.30
N LYS A 22 -19.43 -25.03 15.18
CA LYS A 22 -18.05 -25.23 14.72
C LYS A 22 -17.83 -24.60 13.36
N MET A 23 -16.62 -24.12 13.11
CA MET A 23 -16.18 -23.67 11.79
C MET A 23 -15.51 -24.86 11.08
N HIS A 24 -15.87 -25.10 9.81
CA HIS A 24 -15.20 -26.03 8.93
C HIS A 24 -14.30 -25.23 7.98
N VAL A 25 -13.03 -25.62 7.89
CA VAL A 25 -12.00 -24.91 7.10
C VAL A 25 -11.37 -25.79 6.02
N ASP A 26 -11.78 -27.03 5.95
CA ASP A 26 -11.16 -28.10 5.13
C ASP A 26 -11.64 -28.07 3.68
N GLU A 27 -12.81 -27.46 3.42
CA GLU A 27 -13.43 -27.43 2.11
C GLU A 27 -13.36 -26.03 1.47
N ASP A 28 -12.98 -25.98 0.19
CA ASP A 28 -13.08 -24.78 -0.64
C ASP A 28 -14.38 -24.80 -1.46
N LEU A 29 -15.49 -24.43 -0.79
CA LEU A 29 -16.80 -24.46 -1.42
C LEU A 29 -16.91 -23.52 -2.64
N VAL A 30 -16.14 -22.41 -2.66
CA VAL A 30 -16.10 -21.50 -3.80
C VAL A 30 -15.35 -22.19 -4.95
N GLY A 31 -14.20 -22.79 -4.69
CA GLY A 31 -13.44 -23.51 -5.69
C GLY A 31 -14.19 -24.68 -6.32
N MET A 32 -15.12 -25.32 -5.56
CA MET A 32 -15.93 -26.43 -6.08
C MET A 32 -16.94 -26.00 -7.17
N ILE A 33 -17.35 -24.75 -7.17
CA ILE A 33 -18.35 -24.21 -8.13
C ILE A 33 -17.75 -23.23 -9.15
N TRP A 34 -16.52 -22.79 -8.94
CA TRP A 34 -15.82 -21.84 -9.83
C TRP A 34 -15.01 -22.61 -10.89
N ASN A 35 -15.68 -23.09 -11.92
CA ASN A 35 -15.10 -23.97 -12.96
C ASN A 35 -14.10 -23.27 -13.88
N ASP A 36 -14.21 -21.97 -14.05
CA ASP A 36 -13.37 -21.12 -14.89
C ASP A 36 -12.41 -20.23 -14.05
N ARG A 37 -12.07 -20.70 -12.85
CA ARG A 37 -11.12 -19.99 -11.95
C ARG A 37 -9.78 -19.79 -12.66
N PRO A 38 -9.30 -18.53 -12.79
CA PRO A 38 -8.01 -18.26 -13.43
C PRO A 38 -6.86 -18.89 -12.63
N SER A 39 -5.81 -19.25 -13.34
CA SER A 39 -4.53 -19.64 -12.72
C SER A 39 -3.91 -18.45 -11.97
N LEU A 40 -2.97 -18.75 -11.07
CA LEU A 40 -2.16 -17.69 -10.46
C LEU A 40 -1.35 -16.97 -11.54
N PRO A 41 -1.15 -15.66 -11.41
CA PRO A 41 -0.28 -14.89 -12.30
C PRO A 41 1.13 -15.46 -12.34
N MET A 42 1.80 -15.35 -13.50
CA MET A 42 3.12 -15.92 -13.76
C MET A 42 4.11 -14.85 -14.24
N GLU A 43 3.97 -13.64 -13.72
CA GLU A 43 4.85 -12.53 -14.08
C GLU A 43 6.28 -12.76 -13.57
N LYS A 44 7.27 -12.29 -14.35
CA LYS A 44 8.68 -12.45 -14.03
C LYS A 44 9.10 -11.59 -12.85
N VAL A 45 9.93 -12.18 -12.02
CA VAL A 45 10.60 -11.47 -10.92
C VAL A 45 11.86 -10.79 -11.46
N TYR A 46 12.11 -9.57 -11.01
CA TYR A 46 13.32 -8.82 -11.33
C TYR A 46 14.00 -8.27 -10.06
N VAL A 47 15.31 -8.04 -10.13
CA VAL A 47 16.06 -7.43 -9.04
C VAL A 47 15.91 -5.92 -9.08
N LEU A 48 15.60 -5.30 -7.94
CA LEU A 48 15.71 -3.87 -7.75
C LEU A 48 17.12 -3.54 -7.27
N ASP A 49 17.87 -2.81 -8.08
CA ASP A 49 19.27 -2.50 -7.85
C ASP A 49 19.48 -1.73 -6.52
N THR A 50 20.61 -2.00 -5.85
CA THR A 50 21.00 -1.34 -4.59
C THR A 50 21.17 0.17 -4.71
N LYS A 51 21.40 0.70 -5.90
CA LYS A 51 21.38 2.15 -6.15
C LYS A 51 20.04 2.80 -5.83
N TYR A 52 18.94 2.02 -5.83
CA TYR A 52 17.60 2.47 -5.45
C TYR A 52 17.25 2.13 -4.00
N THR A 53 17.80 1.03 -3.46
CA THR A 53 17.40 0.51 -2.15
C THR A 53 18.38 0.81 -1.02
N GLY A 54 19.60 1.25 -1.33
CA GLY A 54 20.64 1.60 -0.36
C GLY A 54 21.19 0.43 0.45
N THR A 55 20.51 -0.72 0.47
CA THR A 55 20.90 -1.94 1.20
C THR A 55 20.72 -3.15 0.33
N ASP A 56 21.61 -4.13 0.42
CA ASP A 56 21.51 -5.41 -0.27
C ASP A 56 20.68 -6.44 0.51
N ALA A 57 20.36 -7.58 -0.15
CA ALA A 57 19.55 -8.62 0.47
C ALA A 57 20.22 -9.24 1.69
N LYS A 58 21.54 -9.40 1.70
CA LYS A 58 22.29 -9.97 2.85
C LYS A 58 22.19 -9.07 4.07
N GLN A 59 22.34 -7.76 3.88
CA GLN A 59 22.16 -6.77 4.95
C GLN A 59 20.75 -6.83 5.53
N ARG A 60 19.72 -6.89 4.68
CA ARG A 60 18.31 -6.98 5.10
C ARG A 60 17.99 -8.27 5.84
N ILE A 61 18.54 -9.41 5.38
CA ILE A 61 18.40 -10.70 6.07
C ILE A 61 19.02 -10.62 7.47
N GLU A 62 20.20 -10.01 7.61
CA GLU A 62 20.84 -9.89 8.93
C GLU A 62 20.07 -8.96 9.86
N MET A 63 19.53 -7.85 9.37
CA MET A 63 18.63 -6.97 10.15
C MET A 63 17.44 -7.77 10.71
N VAL A 64 16.83 -8.62 9.88
CA VAL A 64 15.69 -9.46 10.30
C VAL A 64 16.13 -10.49 11.35
N ARG A 65 17.28 -11.13 11.19
CA ARG A 65 17.82 -12.08 12.16
C ARG A 65 18.14 -11.43 13.52
N GLU A 66 18.56 -10.17 13.51
CA GLU A 66 18.75 -9.42 14.77
C GLU A 66 17.41 -9.23 15.53
N GLU A 67 16.32 -8.95 14.83
CA GLU A 67 15.00 -8.87 15.46
C GLU A 67 14.50 -10.23 15.93
N MET A 68 14.76 -11.31 15.17
CA MET A 68 14.45 -12.67 15.60
C MET A 68 15.16 -13.04 16.90
N LYS A 69 16.45 -12.69 17.04
CA LYS A 69 17.23 -12.91 18.27
C LYS A 69 16.60 -12.20 19.48
N LYS A 70 16.10 -10.96 19.32
CA LYS A 70 15.42 -10.21 20.41
C LYS A 70 14.13 -10.87 20.89
N LYS A 71 13.53 -11.71 20.05
CA LYS A 71 12.28 -12.44 20.33
C LYS A 71 12.52 -13.92 20.69
N ASP A 72 13.78 -14.37 20.76
CA ASP A 72 14.14 -15.77 20.87
C ASP A 72 13.42 -16.64 19.80
N ALA A 73 13.21 -16.09 18.60
CA ALA A 73 12.53 -16.77 17.52
C ALA A 73 13.53 -17.58 16.68
N ASP A 74 13.24 -18.88 16.54
CA ASP A 74 14.02 -19.77 15.67
C ASP A 74 13.67 -19.61 14.19
N VAL A 75 12.40 -19.26 13.91
CA VAL A 75 11.84 -19.19 12.57
C VAL A 75 10.92 -17.97 12.45
N LEU A 76 11.05 -17.22 11.36
CA LEU A 76 10.12 -16.18 10.95
C LEU A 76 9.45 -16.61 9.64
N ILE A 77 8.10 -16.63 9.62
CA ILE A 77 7.30 -16.96 8.43
C ILE A 77 6.69 -15.66 7.88
N LEU A 78 7.04 -15.33 6.63
CA LEU A 78 6.61 -14.13 5.91
C LEU A 78 5.53 -14.49 4.89
N THR A 79 4.34 -13.96 5.08
CA THR A 79 3.16 -14.22 4.23
C THR A 79 2.52 -12.98 3.62
N LEU A 80 3.00 -11.78 3.97
CA LEU A 80 2.70 -10.55 3.24
C LEU A 80 3.58 -10.49 2.00
N LEU A 81 3.00 -10.21 0.83
CA LEU A 81 3.71 -10.29 -0.46
C LEU A 81 4.86 -9.29 -0.57
N GLU A 82 4.72 -8.14 0.05
CA GLU A 82 5.77 -7.11 0.07
C GLU A 82 6.98 -7.52 0.91
N ASP A 83 6.80 -8.35 1.95
CA ASP A 83 7.87 -8.71 2.86
C ASP A 83 9.01 -9.50 2.17
N PRO A 84 8.76 -10.59 1.42
CA PRO A 84 9.78 -11.24 0.62
C PRO A 84 10.38 -10.32 -0.45
N CYS A 85 9.56 -9.47 -1.07
CA CYS A 85 10.02 -8.54 -2.09
C CYS A 85 11.01 -7.50 -1.52
N TRP A 86 10.72 -6.95 -0.35
CA TRP A 86 11.62 -6.05 0.35
C TRP A 86 12.87 -6.78 0.83
N LEU A 87 12.71 -7.92 1.52
CA LEU A 87 13.82 -8.68 2.10
C LEU A 87 14.90 -9.04 1.08
N LEU A 88 14.47 -9.46 -0.11
CA LEU A 88 15.34 -9.99 -1.16
C LEU A 88 15.68 -8.97 -2.25
N ASN A 89 15.28 -7.70 -2.11
CA ASN A 89 15.46 -6.66 -3.15
C ASN A 89 14.92 -7.09 -4.52
N ILE A 90 13.80 -7.77 -4.56
CA ILE A 90 13.15 -8.21 -5.79
C ILE A 90 11.77 -7.59 -5.94
N ARG A 91 11.29 -7.52 -7.16
CA ARG A 91 9.93 -7.07 -7.50
C ARG A 91 9.33 -8.00 -8.52
N GLY A 92 8.03 -8.02 -8.62
CA GLY A 92 7.25 -8.73 -9.64
C GLY A 92 6.09 -7.86 -10.08
N ASN A 93 5.16 -8.42 -10.83
CA ASN A 93 3.96 -7.72 -11.28
C ASN A 93 2.73 -8.64 -11.29
N ASP A 94 2.61 -9.49 -10.25
CA ASP A 94 1.49 -10.41 -10.12
C ASP A 94 0.18 -9.73 -9.72
N ILE A 95 0.27 -8.55 -9.13
CA ILE A 95 -0.88 -7.73 -8.74
C ILE A 95 -0.78 -6.40 -9.48
N PRO A 96 -1.79 -6.04 -10.29
CA PRO A 96 -1.80 -4.74 -10.96
C PRO A 96 -1.57 -3.58 -9.98
N CYS A 97 -0.78 -2.62 -10.38
CA CYS A 97 -0.44 -1.44 -9.58
C CYS A 97 0.34 -1.74 -8.28
N THR A 98 0.85 -2.96 -8.11
CA THR A 98 1.61 -3.32 -6.92
C THR A 98 2.74 -4.26 -7.32
N PRO A 99 4.01 -3.82 -7.30
CA PRO A 99 5.12 -4.57 -7.86
C PRO A 99 5.59 -5.71 -6.95
N VAL A 100 4.72 -6.68 -6.71
CA VAL A 100 4.95 -7.85 -5.86
C VAL A 100 4.79 -9.15 -6.64
N THR A 101 5.24 -10.26 -6.05
CA THR A 101 5.04 -11.60 -6.58
C THR A 101 4.30 -12.49 -5.58
N TYR A 102 3.46 -13.40 -6.06
CA TYR A 102 2.87 -14.45 -5.22
C TYR A 102 3.97 -15.39 -4.75
N ALA A 103 4.43 -15.18 -3.53
CA ALA A 103 5.47 -15.95 -2.90
C ALA A 103 5.35 -15.86 -1.38
N PHE A 104 6.07 -16.75 -0.70
CA PHE A 104 6.29 -16.70 0.74
C PHE A 104 7.79 -16.73 1.01
N ALA A 105 8.19 -16.38 2.22
CA ALA A 105 9.54 -16.65 2.67
C ALA A 105 9.54 -17.20 4.11
N MET A 106 10.58 -17.96 4.42
CA MET A 106 10.88 -18.43 5.77
C MET A 106 12.34 -18.09 6.05
N VAL A 107 12.58 -17.39 7.14
CA VAL A 107 13.92 -17.05 7.62
C VAL A 107 14.18 -17.87 8.90
N THR A 108 15.31 -18.55 8.95
CA THR A 108 15.85 -19.19 10.15
C THR A 108 17.13 -18.49 10.58
N ASN A 109 17.72 -18.93 11.68
CA ASN A 109 19.02 -18.41 12.12
C ASN A 109 20.12 -18.60 11.06
N ASP A 110 20.04 -19.67 10.26
CA ASP A 110 21.09 -20.07 9.32
C ASP A 110 20.64 -19.94 7.86
N ASP A 111 19.37 -20.22 7.54
CA ASP A 111 18.85 -20.36 6.18
C ASP A 111 17.79 -19.30 5.84
N VAL A 112 17.62 -19.07 4.55
CA VAL A 112 16.49 -18.32 3.98
C VAL A 112 15.87 -19.15 2.86
N PHE A 113 14.59 -19.42 2.98
CA PHE A 113 13.80 -20.13 1.97
C PHE A 113 12.83 -19.17 1.29
N TYR A 114 12.78 -19.24 -0.04
CA TYR A 114 11.85 -18.46 -0.86
C TYR A 114 10.93 -19.41 -1.62
N TYR A 115 9.64 -19.37 -1.34
CA TYR A 115 8.63 -20.28 -1.90
C TYR A 115 7.91 -19.58 -3.04
N VAL A 116 8.23 -19.95 -4.24
CA VAL A 116 7.78 -19.28 -5.48
C VAL A 116 7.70 -20.29 -6.62
N ASP A 117 6.97 -19.97 -7.68
CA ASP A 117 7.03 -20.75 -8.91
C ASP A 117 8.40 -20.55 -9.60
N GLU A 118 9.06 -21.65 -10.00
CA GLU A 118 10.40 -21.62 -10.54
C GLU A 118 10.50 -20.85 -11.86
N GLU A 119 9.44 -20.87 -12.69
CA GLU A 119 9.43 -20.16 -13.95
C GLU A 119 9.50 -18.62 -13.76
N LYS A 120 8.98 -18.10 -12.66
CA LYS A 120 8.99 -16.66 -12.35
C LYS A 120 10.38 -16.13 -12.04
N ILE A 121 11.23 -16.96 -11.46
CA ILE A 121 12.57 -16.57 -10.95
C ILE A 121 13.71 -16.95 -11.88
N ALA A 122 13.41 -17.43 -13.10
CA ALA A 122 14.44 -17.90 -14.03
C ALA A 122 15.58 -16.89 -14.26
N ASP A 123 15.23 -15.61 -14.34
CA ASP A 123 16.18 -14.51 -14.60
C ASP A 123 16.92 -13.99 -13.36
N VAL A 124 16.48 -14.39 -12.14
CA VAL A 124 17.06 -13.93 -10.86
C VAL A 124 17.59 -15.07 -9.99
N LYS A 125 17.63 -16.29 -10.50
CA LYS A 125 18.01 -17.50 -9.75
C LYS A 125 19.44 -17.40 -9.22
N ASP A 126 20.37 -16.94 -10.03
CA ASP A 126 21.78 -16.79 -9.64
C ASP A 126 21.91 -15.74 -8.53
N TYR A 127 21.23 -14.58 -8.68
CA TYR A 127 21.18 -13.54 -7.66
C TYR A 127 20.67 -14.07 -6.31
N LEU A 128 19.58 -14.83 -6.30
CA LEU A 128 19.02 -15.41 -5.07
C LEU A 128 20.01 -16.38 -4.44
N THR A 129 20.64 -17.25 -5.23
CA THR A 129 21.65 -18.22 -4.76
C THR A 129 22.88 -17.51 -4.17
N GLU A 130 23.39 -16.47 -4.82
CA GLU A 130 24.53 -15.66 -4.35
C GLU A 130 24.24 -14.93 -3.03
N ASN A 131 22.96 -14.63 -2.76
CA ASN A 131 22.49 -14.06 -1.51
C ASN A 131 22.12 -15.11 -0.43
N GLY A 132 22.42 -16.40 -0.67
CA GLY A 132 22.18 -17.47 0.30
C GLY A 132 20.71 -17.89 0.41
N VAL A 133 19.91 -17.63 -0.62
CA VAL A 133 18.49 -17.97 -0.64
C VAL A 133 18.25 -19.30 -1.35
N THR A 134 17.58 -20.21 -0.68
CA THR A 134 17.14 -21.49 -1.25
C THR A 134 15.72 -21.36 -1.77
N CYS A 135 15.54 -21.47 -3.09
CA CYS A 135 14.22 -21.43 -3.71
C CYS A 135 13.53 -22.78 -3.62
N LYS A 136 12.24 -22.77 -3.27
CA LYS A 136 11.37 -23.95 -3.17
C LYS A 136 10.06 -23.71 -3.92
N ALA A 137 9.38 -24.79 -4.29
CA ALA A 137 8.07 -24.67 -4.94
C ALA A 137 7.06 -23.93 -4.04
N TYR A 138 6.23 -23.07 -4.62
CA TYR A 138 5.26 -22.24 -3.92
C TYR A 138 4.43 -23.00 -2.87
N ASN A 139 4.00 -24.22 -3.21
CA ASN A 139 3.16 -25.06 -2.33
C ASN A 139 3.96 -25.82 -1.25
N ALA A 140 5.28 -25.79 -1.26
CA ALA A 140 6.11 -26.56 -0.31
C ALA A 140 6.11 -25.95 1.12
N LEU A 141 5.74 -24.68 1.28
CA LEU A 141 5.74 -24.02 2.59
C LEU A 141 4.93 -24.79 3.63
N GLY A 142 3.79 -25.37 3.24
CA GLY A 142 2.94 -26.14 4.18
C GLY A 142 3.63 -27.38 4.75
N GLU A 143 4.40 -28.10 3.95
CA GLU A 143 5.17 -29.26 4.36
C GLU A 143 6.36 -28.87 5.24
N ASP A 144 7.05 -27.80 4.87
CA ASP A 144 8.16 -27.27 5.68
C ASP A 144 7.68 -26.80 7.06
N ILE A 145 6.53 -26.10 7.15
CA ILE A 145 5.91 -25.73 8.43
C ILE A 145 5.58 -26.99 9.27
N ALA A 146 5.02 -28.03 8.66
CA ALA A 146 4.68 -29.27 9.34
C ALA A 146 5.90 -30.01 9.89
N SER A 147 7.08 -29.78 9.33
CA SER A 147 8.34 -30.38 9.79
C SER A 147 8.98 -29.66 10.99
N LEU A 148 8.47 -28.49 11.36
CA LEU A 148 9.00 -27.70 12.48
C LEU A 148 8.49 -28.31 13.81
N HIS A 149 9.41 -28.65 14.70
CA HIS A 149 9.11 -29.16 16.03
C HIS A 149 9.99 -28.50 17.09
N ASN A 150 9.40 -28.23 18.26
CA ASN A 150 10.08 -27.59 19.40
C ASN A 150 10.78 -26.29 19.02
N LYS A 151 10.14 -25.47 18.17
CA LYS A 151 10.63 -24.17 17.67
C LYS A 151 9.79 -23.02 18.19
N THR A 152 10.42 -21.86 18.36
CA THR A 152 9.73 -20.59 18.51
C THR A 152 9.53 -19.99 17.11
N ILE A 153 8.25 -19.92 16.67
CA ILE A 153 7.87 -19.46 15.35
C ILE A 153 7.25 -18.07 15.46
N TRP A 154 7.93 -17.08 14.89
CA TRP A 154 7.36 -15.74 14.72
C TRP A 154 6.53 -15.69 13.44
N VAL A 155 5.26 -15.35 13.57
CA VAL A 155 4.35 -15.25 12.45
C VAL A 155 3.22 -14.27 12.75
N GLN A 156 2.80 -13.51 11.77
CA GLN A 156 1.66 -12.61 11.87
C GLN A 156 0.36 -13.35 11.50
N LEU A 157 -0.45 -13.73 12.49
CA LEU A 157 -1.68 -14.51 12.25
C LEU A 157 -2.74 -13.77 11.43
N SER A 158 -2.69 -12.45 11.35
CA SER A 158 -3.57 -11.66 10.50
C SER A 158 -3.26 -11.79 9.00
N SER A 159 -2.07 -12.25 8.62
CA SER A 159 -1.67 -12.52 7.24
C SER A 159 -1.49 -14.02 6.93
N LEU A 160 -1.18 -14.85 7.93
CA LEU A 160 -1.07 -16.29 7.75
C LEU A 160 -2.45 -16.89 7.50
N ASN A 161 -2.64 -17.60 6.40
CA ASN A 161 -3.90 -18.28 6.14
C ASN A 161 -4.09 -19.54 7.02
N VAL A 162 -5.36 -19.94 7.24
CA VAL A 162 -5.73 -21.06 8.13
C VAL A 162 -5.10 -22.37 7.68
N LYS A 163 -5.00 -22.63 6.38
CA LYS A 163 -4.42 -23.86 5.85
C LYS A 163 -2.96 -24.03 6.28
N LEU A 164 -2.18 -22.95 6.24
CA LEU A 164 -0.79 -22.98 6.72
C LEU A 164 -0.70 -23.04 8.24
N TYR A 165 -1.58 -22.32 8.94
CA TYR A 165 -1.65 -22.35 10.40
C TYR A 165 -1.90 -23.74 10.97
N THR A 166 -2.80 -24.50 10.36
CA THR A 166 -3.12 -25.87 10.81
C THR A 166 -1.97 -26.86 10.65
N ASN A 167 -0.93 -26.52 9.89
CA ASN A 167 0.28 -27.34 9.78
C ASN A 167 1.30 -27.08 10.90
N ILE A 168 1.12 -26.04 11.72
CA ILE A 168 2.02 -25.77 12.84
C ILE A 168 1.77 -26.81 13.92
N ALA A 169 2.77 -27.67 14.22
CA ALA A 169 2.68 -28.65 15.26
C ALA A 169 2.55 -28.03 16.65
N SER A 170 1.80 -28.66 17.54
CA SER A 170 1.43 -28.15 18.86
C SER A 170 2.58 -28.05 19.86
N ASP A 171 3.73 -28.65 19.56
CA ASP A 171 4.96 -28.57 20.35
C ASP A 171 5.80 -27.29 20.04
N ASN A 172 5.36 -26.47 19.04
CA ASN A 172 5.97 -25.19 18.74
C ASN A 172 5.36 -24.07 19.60
N VAL A 173 6.15 -23.05 19.86
CA VAL A 173 5.72 -21.80 20.48
C VAL A 173 5.45 -20.76 19.38
N ILE A 174 4.27 -20.13 19.40
CA ILE A 174 3.90 -19.11 18.40
C ILE A 174 4.08 -17.72 19.01
N VAL A 175 4.92 -16.89 18.38
CA VAL A 175 5.02 -15.45 18.61
C VAL A 175 4.16 -14.77 17.56
N ASN A 176 2.94 -14.35 17.94
CA ASN A 176 2.01 -13.66 17.06
C ASN A 176 2.23 -12.15 17.17
N GLU A 177 3.13 -11.64 16.34
CA GLU A 177 3.39 -10.19 16.23
C GLU A 177 3.52 -9.81 14.76
N ILE A 178 3.42 -8.50 14.47
CA ILE A 178 3.63 -7.97 13.12
C ILE A 178 5.05 -8.29 12.65
N SER A 179 5.20 -8.49 11.34
CA SER A 179 6.51 -8.72 10.73
C SER A 179 7.46 -7.56 11.02
N PRO A 180 8.72 -7.80 11.40
CA PRO A 180 9.71 -6.73 11.60
C PRO A 180 9.97 -5.96 10.30
N ILE A 181 9.76 -6.58 9.15
CA ILE A 181 9.92 -5.97 7.84
C ILE A 181 8.92 -4.80 7.64
N MET A 182 7.72 -4.90 8.21
CA MET A 182 6.77 -3.79 8.14
C MET A 182 7.31 -2.49 8.75
N HIS A 183 8.07 -2.60 9.84
CA HIS A 183 8.74 -1.43 10.43
C HIS A 183 9.91 -0.98 9.55
N PHE A 184 10.77 -1.89 9.11
CA PHE A 184 11.91 -1.55 8.25
C PHE A 184 11.50 -0.89 6.95
N ARG A 185 10.41 -1.35 6.31
CA ARG A 185 9.84 -0.71 5.11
C ARG A 185 9.31 0.69 5.37
N SER A 186 8.72 0.91 6.54
CA SER A 186 8.07 2.18 6.86
C SER A 186 9.08 3.32 7.07
N VAL A 187 10.27 3.03 7.56
CA VAL A 187 11.36 3.99 7.78
C VAL A 187 12.35 3.90 6.63
N LYS A 188 12.27 4.83 5.69
CA LYS A 188 13.15 4.88 4.52
C LYS A 188 14.56 5.29 4.91
N ASN A 189 15.56 4.61 4.34
CA ASN A 189 16.96 5.03 4.49
C ASN A 189 17.26 6.24 3.58
N GLU A 190 18.45 6.83 3.75
CA GLU A 190 18.85 8.04 3.01
C GLU A 190 18.79 7.86 1.49
N THR A 191 19.18 6.70 0.98
CA THR A 191 19.11 6.41 -0.47
C THR A 191 17.66 6.32 -0.94
N GLU A 192 16.82 5.58 -0.23
CA GLU A 192 15.39 5.46 -0.56
C GLU A 192 14.70 6.83 -0.53
N ILE A 193 15.03 7.71 0.42
CA ILE A 193 14.51 9.09 0.49
C ILE A 193 14.94 9.89 -0.74
N GLU A 194 16.24 9.86 -1.10
CA GLU A 194 16.77 10.60 -2.24
C GLU A 194 16.10 10.16 -3.55
N VAL A 195 16.01 8.84 -3.79
CA VAL A 195 15.43 8.34 -5.05
C VAL A 195 13.90 8.53 -5.08
N MET A 196 13.19 8.41 -3.95
CA MET A 196 11.76 8.75 -3.89
C MET A 196 11.51 10.23 -4.17
N HIS A 197 12.39 11.13 -3.73
CA HIS A 197 12.32 12.54 -4.12
C HIS A 197 12.42 12.71 -5.64
N ASN A 198 13.31 11.97 -6.31
CA ASN A 198 13.42 11.99 -7.77
C ASN A 198 12.14 11.48 -8.45
N ALA A 199 11.53 10.41 -7.92
CA ALA A 199 10.24 9.91 -8.41
C ALA A 199 9.14 10.99 -8.29
N GLN A 200 9.07 11.70 -7.16
CA GLN A 200 8.13 12.80 -6.94
C GLN A 200 8.34 13.96 -7.94
N VAL A 201 9.59 14.27 -8.29
CA VAL A 201 9.88 15.30 -9.31
C VAL A 201 9.39 14.87 -10.68
N LYS A 202 9.64 13.61 -11.09
CA LYS A 202 9.14 13.06 -12.37
C LYS A 202 7.62 13.09 -12.45
N ASP A 203 6.98 12.63 -11.40
CA ASP A 203 5.51 12.60 -11.30
C ASP A 203 4.92 14.02 -11.30
N GLY A 204 5.54 14.92 -10.54
CA GLY A 204 5.18 16.34 -10.51
C GLY A 204 5.26 17.01 -11.88
N VAL A 205 6.27 16.67 -12.70
CA VAL A 205 6.37 17.15 -14.10
C VAL A 205 5.20 16.64 -14.94
N ALA A 206 4.82 15.38 -14.81
CA ALA A 206 3.65 14.82 -15.49
C ALA A 206 2.36 15.53 -15.05
N MET A 207 2.18 15.73 -13.74
CA MET A 207 1.02 16.42 -13.17
C MET A 207 0.92 17.89 -13.63
N VAL A 208 2.03 18.63 -13.65
CA VAL A 208 2.02 20.03 -14.14
C VAL A 208 1.64 20.12 -15.61
N LYS A 209 2.19 19.22 -16.45
CA LYS A 209 1.81 19.12 -17.87
C LYS A 209 0.32 18.77 -18.04
N PHE A 210 -0.18 17.88 -17.20
CA PHE A 210 -1.58 17.48 -17.18
C PHE A 210 -2.51 18.64 -16.79
N ILE A 211 -2.22 19.36 -15.72
CA ILE A 211 -3.00 20.53 -15.29
C ILE A 211 -3.02 21.59 -16.39
N LYS A 212 -1.88 21.84 -17.04
CA LYS A 212 -1.82 22.75 -18.18
C LYS A 212 -2.73 22.28 -19.31
N TRP A 213 -2.66 20.99 -19.67
CA TRP A 213 -3.50 20.43 -20.73
C TRP A 213 -5.00 20.58 -20.40
N ILE A 214 -5.43 20.27 -19.17
CA ILE A 214 -6.82 20.51 -18.75
C ILE A 214 -7.24 21.96 -18.97
N LYS A 215 -6.42 22.90 -18.53
CA LYS A 215 -6.73 24.34 -18.62
C LYS A 215 -6.76 24.87 -20.04
N ASP A 216 -5.96 24.32 -20.94
CA ASP A 216 -5.89 24.74 -22.35
C ASP A 216 -7.04 24.13 -23.17
N THR A 217 -7.55 22.93 -22.81
CA THR A 217 -8.47 22.17 -23.66
C THR A 217 -9.90 22.08 -23.13
N VAL A 218 -10.13 22.33 -21.83
CA VAL A 218 -11.48 22.26 -21.27
C VAL A 218 -12.40 23.31 -21.91
N GLY A 219 -13.48 22.82 -22.52
CA GLY A 219 -14.46 23.67 -23.22
C GLY A 219 -14.21 23.87 -24.71
N GLU A 220 -13.05 23.46 -25.22
CA GLU A 220 -12.74 23.49 -26.67
C GLU A 220 -13.09 22.14 -27.31
N ASP A 221 -12.72 21.05 -26.63
CA ASP A 221 -12.97 19.68 -27.09
C ASP A 221 -13.87 18.91 -26.11
N THR A 222 -14.39 17.79 -26.58
CA THR A 222 -15.15 16.85 -25.74
C THR A 222 -14.20 16.14 -24.81
N MET A 223 -14.07 16.64 -23.59
CA MET A 223 -13.27 16.01 -22.54
C MET A 223 -14.16 15.17 -21.63
N SER A 224 -13.68 13.99 -21.23
CA SER A 224 -14.32 13.11 -20.25
C SER A 224 -13.36 12.76 -19.11
N GLU A 225 -13.91 12.22 -18.02
CA GLU A 225 -13.11 11.67 -16.93
C GLU A 225 -12.13 10.60 -17.44
N VAL A 226 -12.56 9.75 -18.40
CA VAL A 226 -11.72 8.72 -19.02
C VAL A 226 -10.62 9.33 -19.88
N SER A 227 -10.94 10.33 -20.73
CA SER A 227 -9.91 10.98 -21.54
C SER A 227 -8.88 11.74 -20.68
N ALA A 228 -9.30 12.27 -19.54
CA ALA A 228 -8.41 12.91 -18.58
C ALA A 228 -7.46 11.91 -17.91
N GLN A 229 -7.97 10.78 -17.41
CA GLN A 229 -7.11 9.75 -16.83
C GLN A 229 -6.11 9.17 -17.85
N ASN A 230 -6.55 8.92 -19.10
CA ASN A 230 -5.68 8.41 -20.15
C ASN A 230 -4.57 9.41 -20.50
N LYS A 231 -4.90 10.71 -20.53
CA LYS A 231 -3.88 11.76 -20.77
C LYS A 231 -2.84 11.82 -19.66
N LEU A 232 -3.24 11.67 -18.40
CA LEU A 232 -2.29 11.64 -17.29
C LEU A 232 -1.40 10.39 -17.34
N TYR A 233 -1.98 9.24 -17.69
CA TYR A 233 -1.23 8.01 -17.92
C TYR A 233 -0.13 8.19 -18.98
N GLU A 234 -0.46 8.74 -20.17
CA GLU A 234 0.51 9.03 -21.24
C GLU A 234 1.67 9.92 -20.75
N LEU A 235 1.34 10.93 -19.92
CA LEU A 235 2.34 11.87 -19.42
C LEU A 235 3.28 11.25 -18.38
N ARG A 236 2.80 10.28 -17.60
CA ARG A 236 3.61 9.48 -16.67
C ARG A 236 4.44 8.45 -17.40
N GLU A 237 3.86 7.72 -18.36
CA GLU A 237 4.57 6.72 -19.18
C GLU A 237 5.76 7.34 -19.92
N ALA A 238 5.68 8.62 -20.28
CA ALA A 238 6.77 9.37 -20.90
C ALA A 238 7.91 9.77 -19.94
N GLN A 239 7.79 9.51 -18.64
CA GLN A 239 8.87 9.77 -17.68
C GLN A 239 9.85 8.60 -17.61
N GLU A 240 11.11 8.92 -17.30
CA GLU A 240 12.17 7.92 -17.15
C GLU A 240 11.86 6.95 -15.99
N ASP A 241 12.17 5.66 -16.20
CA ASP A 241 12.01 4.59 -15.21
C ASP A 241 10.57 4.34 -14.74
N TYR A 242 9.55 4.85 -15.44
CA TYR A 242 8.16 4.51 -15.16
C TYR A 242 7.91 3.01 -15.39
N ILE A 243 7.15 2.41 -14.48
CA ILE A 243 6.79 0.98 -14.52
C ILE A 243 5.30 0.83 -14.82
N GLU A 244 4.46 1.37 -13.93
CA GLU A 244 3.00 1.25 -14.00
C GLU A 244 2.32 2.32 -13.12
N PRO A 245 0.99 2.50 -13.17
CA PRO A 245 0.29 3.28 -12.15
C PRO A 245 0.48 2.66 -10.76
N SER A 246 0.58 3.46 -9.70
CA SER A 246 0.61 2.96 -8.32
C SER A 246 -0.76 2.50 -7.83
N PHE A 247 -1.83 2.96 -8.48
CA PHE A 247 -3.21 2.51 -8.33
C PHE A 247 -4.07 2.99 -9.52
N THR A 248 -5.29 2.47 -9.63
CA THR A 248 -6.23 2.92 -10.66
C THR A 248 -6.58 4.38 -10.45
N THR A 249 -6.25 5.23 -11.44
CA THR A 249 -6.50 6.67 -11.38
C THR A 249 -7.98 6.97 -11.12
N ILE A 250 -8.23 7.82 -10.13
CA ILE A 250 -9.52 8.42 -9.85
C ILE A 250 -9.59 9.75 -10.61
N SER A 251 -10.43 9.83 -11.63
CA SER A 251 -10.74 11.05 -12.37
C SER A 251 -12.21 11.32 -12.21
N ALA A 252 -12.58 12.30 -11.38
CA ALA A 252 -13.93 12.48 -10.88
C ALA A 252 -14.41 13.92 -11.02
N TYR A 253 -15.36 14.15 -11.93
CA TYR A 253 -15.90 15.47 -12.19
C TYR A 253 -17.11 15.76 -11.27
N GLN A 254 -17.09 16.92 -10.62
CA GLN A 254 -18.17 17.45 -9.79
C GLN A 254 -18.67 16.41 -8.76
N GLU A 255 -19.94 15.94 -8.87
CA GLU A 255 -20.59 15.04 -7.93
C GLU A 255 -19.91 13.66 -7.81
N ASN A 256 -19.25 13.20 -8.86
CA ASN A 256 -18.50 11.94 -8.83
C ASN A 256 -17.33 12.00 -7.84
N GLY A 257 -16.72 13.17 -7.63
CA GLY A 257 -15.69 13.40 -6.63
C GLY A 257 -16.14 13.18 -5.18
N ALA A 258 -17.46 13.14 -4.93
CA ALA A 258 -17.99 12.79 -3.61
C ALA A 258 -17.80 11.31 -3.24
N MET A 259 -17.50 10.45 -4.21
CA MET A 259 -17.14 9.05 -4.01
C MET A 259 -15.61 8.93 -3.96
N MET A 260 -15.06 8.63 -2.79
CA MET A 260 -13.61 8.65 -2.53
C MET A 260 -12.80 7.72 -3.45
N HIS A 261 -13.36 6.56 -3.82
CA HIS A 261 -12.76 5.58 -4.73
C HIS A 261 -13.58 5.46 -6.03
N TYR A 262 -13.97 6.59 -6.61
CA TYR A 262 -14.65 6.62 -7.89
C TYR A 262 -13.76 6.07 -9.01
N THR A 263 -14.33 5.26 -9.88
CA THR A 263 -13.66 4.77 -11.07
C THR A 263 -14.48 5.09 -12.30
N ALA A 264 -13.96 5.92 -13.18
CA ALA A 264 -14.53 6.16 -14.50
C ALA A 264 -14.19 4.99 -15.43
N THR A 265 -15.19 4.51 -16.17
CA THR A 265 -15.02 3.45 -17.19
C THR A 265 -15.63 3.91 -18.52
N GLU A 266 -15.30 3.25 -19.62
CA GLU A 266 -15.86 3.57 -20.94
C GLU A 266 -17.40 3.47 -20.97
N GLU A 267 -17.99 2.65 -20.09
CA GLU A 267 -19.46 2.51 -19.97
C GLU A 267 -20.09 3.50 -18.99
N LYS A 268 -19.25 4.07 -18.08
CA LYS A 268 -19.75 4.95 -17.02
C LYS A 268 -18.74 6.05 -16.69
N PHE A 269 -18.98 7.23 -17.19
CA PHE A 269 -18.17 8.43 -16.95
C PHE A 269 -19.03 9.70 -17.09
N SER A 270 -18.47 10.83 -16.67
CA SER A 270 -19.03 12.16 -16.94
C SER A 270 -18.16 12.94 -17.93
N TYR A 271 -18.79 13.80 -18.73
CA TYR A 271 -18.08 14.82 -19.51
C TYR A 271 -17.64 15.97 -18.61
N VAL A 272 -16.41 16.43 -18.82
CA VAL A 272 -15.84 17.59 -18.11
C VAL A 272 -16.19 18.86 -18.86
N HIS A 273 -16.85 19.77 -18.17
CA HIS A 273 -17.28 21.06 -18.74
C HIS A 273 -16.44 22.21 -18.16
N PRO A 274 -16.42 23.40 -18.82
CA PRO A 274 -15.65 24.57 -18.34
C PRO A 274 -16.33 25.24 -17.13
N LYS A 275 -16.56 24.49 -16.07
CA LYS A 275 -17.11 24.92 -14.78
C LYS A 275 -16.77 23.92 -13.69
N GLY A 276 -16.79 24.35 -12.43
CA GLY A 276 -16.65 23.49 -11.27
C GLY A 276 -15.29 22.80 -11.18
N PHE A 277 -15.25 21.60 -10.58
CA PHE A 277 -14.02 20.87 -10.26
C PHE A 277 -13.91 19.54 -10.99
N LEU A 278 -12.67 19.21 -11.38
CA LEU A 278 -12.21 17.86 -11.66
C LEU A 278 -11.23 17.45 -10.55
N LEU A 279 -11.60 16.46 -9.75
CA LEU A 279 -10.73 15.83 -8.79
C LEU A 279 -9.97 14.71 -9.52
N VAL A 280 -8.64 14.74 -9.46
CA VAL A 280 -7.78 13.68 -10.00
C VAL A 280 -6.84 13.21 -8.92
N ASP A 281 -7.01 11.96 -8.54
CA ASP A 281 -6.19 11.25 -7.57
C ASP A 281 -5.50 10.09 -8.28
N SER A 282 -4.16 10.03 -8.18
CA SER A 282 -3.37 9.16 -9.04
C SER A 282 -1.92 9.12 -8.59
N GLY A 283 -1.22 8.08 -9.01
CA GLY A 283 0.21 7.98 -8.77
C GLY A 283 0.89 7.07 -9.79
N GLY A 284 2.20 6.98 -9.71
CA GLY A 284 3.03 6.13 -10.53
C GLY A 284 4.02 5.33 -9.70
N THR A 285 4.31 4.13 -10.16
CA THR A 285 5.44 3.33 -9.71
C THR A 285 6.58 3.51 -10.69
N TYR A 286 7.71 4.00 -10.19
CA TYR A 286 8.97 4.18 -10.91
C TYR A 286 10.02 3.26 -10.27
N LYS A 287 11.14 3.00 -10.94
CA LYS A 287 12.24 2.23 -10.31
C LYS A 287 12.80 2.90 -9.06
N ASP A 288 12.64 4.20 -8.94
CA ASP A 288 13.13 5.00 -7.82
C ASP A 288 12.06 5.33 -6.76
N GLY A 289 10.80 4.94 -6.97
CA GLY A 289 9.78 5.12 -5.92
C GLY A 289 8.35 4.93 -6.39
N THR A 290 7.45 4.97 -5.43
CA THR A 290 5.99 4.99 -5.63
C THR A 290 5.49 6.38 -5.23
N THR A 291 4.56 6.94 -6.01
CA THR A 291 3.98 8.27 -5.75
C THR A 291 2.47 8.18 -5.54
N ASP A 292 1.96 9.13 -4.77
CA ASP A 292 0.54 9.35 -4.53
C ASP A 292 0.26 10.85 -4.51
N ILE A 293 -0.68 11.31 -5.33
CA ILE A 293 -0.98 12.74 -5.44
C ILE A 293 -2.42 12.99 -5.87
N THR A 294 -3.12 13.82 -5.13
CA THR A 294 -4.43 14.34 -5.56
C THR A 294 -4.36 15.83 -5.86
N ARG A 295 -4.98 16.22 -6.99
CA ARG A 295 -5.27 17.61 -7.30
C ARG A 295 -6.74 17.79 -7.67
N THR A 296 -7.39 18.74 -7.02
CA THR A 296 -8.72 19.22 -7.43
C THR A 296 -8.56 20.44 -8.29
N ILE A 297 -8.88 20.30 -9.57
CA ILE A 297 -8.59 21.31 -10.61
C ILE A 297 -9.87 22.08 -10.94
N ALA A 298 -9.83 23.41 -10.83
CA ALA A 298 -10.91 24.26 -11.30
C ALA A 298 -10.95 24.26 -12.84
N CYS A 299 -12.02 23.73 -13.40
CA CYS A 299 -12.25 23.65 -14.84
C CYS A 299 -12.81 24.95 -15.44
N GLY A 300 -13.23 25.92 -14.60
CA GLY A 300 -13.79 27.20 -15.01
C GLY A 300 -14.22 28.02 -13.80
N PRO A 301 -15.19 28.96 -13.99
CA PRO A 301 -15.69 29.77 -12.88
C PRO A 301 -16.26 28.93 -11.74
N LEU A 302 -15.96 29.31 -10.53
CA LEU A 302 -16.40 28.70 -9.28
C LEU A 302 -17.34 29.62 -8.51
N THR A 303 -18.31 29.05 -7.83
CA THR A 303 -19.13 29.74 -6.84
C THR A 303 -18.31 30.09 -5.60
N ASP A 304 -18.80 31.04 -4.80
CA ASP A 304 -18.12 31.39 -3.54
C ASP A 304 -18.12 30.25 -2.53
N GLU A 305 -19.15 29.39 -2.57
CA GLU A 305 -19.22 28.18 -1.74
C GLU A 305 -18.14 27.16 -2.15
N GLU A 306 -17.94 26.89 -3.44
CA GLU A 306 -16.89 26.00 -3.95
C GLU A 306 -15.50 26.52 -3.57
N LYS A 307 -15.25 27.83 -3.71
CA LYS A 307 -14.01 28.46 -3.28
C LYS A 307 -13.80 28.32 -1.77
N MET A 308 -14.85 28.48 -0.97
CA MET A 308 -14.78 28.29 0.48
C MET A 308 -14.38 26.87 0.83
N TYR A 309 -15.04 25.86 0.27
CA TYR A 309 -14.72 24.45 0.53
C TYR A 309 -13.29 24.11 0.13
N TYR A 310 -12.86 24.51 -1.07
CA TYR A 310 -11.48 24.32 -1.52
C TYR A 310 -10.47 24.96 -0.56
N THR A 311 -10.75 26.18 -0.12
CA THR A 311 -9.88 26.90 0.82
C THR A 311 -9.80 26.20 2.18
N LEU A 312 -10.88 25.61 2.68
CA LEU A 312 -10.88 24.87 3.94
C LEU A 312 -10.07 23.59 3.85
N VAL A 313 -10.19 22.83 2.76
CA VAL A 313 -9.36 21.64 2.50
C VAL A 313 -7.88 22.03 2.42
N LEU A 314 -7.57 23.07 1.63
CA LEU A 314 -6.19 23.58 1.51
C LEU A 314 -5.61 24.04 2.85
N LYS A 315 -6.41 24.68 3.70
CA LYS A 315 -5.97 25.07 5.06
C LYS A 315 -5.67 23.85 5.93
N GLY A 316 -6.54 22.83 5.90
CA GLY A 316 -6.30 21.59 6.64
C GLY A 316 -5.03 20.88 6.18
N HIS A 317 -4.83 20.82 4.87
CA HIS A 317 -3.62 20.27 4.26
C HIS A 317 -2.35 21.04 4.69
N ILE A 318 -2.35 22.38 4.63
CA ILE A 318 -1.21 23.18 5.06
C ILE A 318 -0.98 23.07 6.58
N ASP A 319 -2.05 23.10 7.40
CA ASP A 319 -1.94 23.00 8.86
C ASP A 319 -1.27 21.66 9.27
N LEU A 320 -1.53 20.58 8.54
CA LEU A 320 -0.90 19.28 8.77
C LEU A 320 0.52 19.23 8.23
N GLN A 321 0.76 19.69 7.01
CA GLN A 321 2.08 19.72 6.37
C GLN A 321 3.11 20.50 7.18
N GLU A 322 2.72 21.62 7.77
CA GLU A 322 3.58 22.49 8.59
C GLU A 322 3.68 22.04 10.07
N ALA A 323 3.10 20.87 10.41
CA ALA A 323 3.03 20.43 11.80
C ALA A 323 4.41 20.12 12.38
N VAL A 324 4.75 20.76 13.48
CA VAL A 324 5.88 20.42 14.34
C VAL A 324 5.35 19.69 15.57
N PHE A 325 5.85 18.49 15.83
CA PHE A 325 5.32 17.64 16.89
C PHE A 325 6.41 16.96 17.72
N LEU A 326 6.04 16.50 18.91
CA LEU A 326 6.97 15.85 19.83
C LEU A 326 7.27 14.41 19.38
N LYS A 327 8.49 13.98 19.61
CA LYS A 327 8.89 12.57 19.43
C LYS A 327 7.92 11.66 20.23
N GLY A 328 7.44 10.62 19.58
CA GLY A 328 6.44 9.71 20.13
C GLY A 328 5.01 10.08 19.77
N SER A 329 4.77 11.21 19.11
CA SER A 329 3.45 11.50 18.53
C SER A 329 3.12 10.54 17.41
N THR A 330 1.84 10.21 17.31
CA THR A 330 1.30 9.33 16.26
C THR A 330 0.45 10.12 15.29
N GLY A 331 0.18 9.58 14.12
CA GLY A 331 -0.72 10.22 13.16
C GLY A 331 -2.13 10.49 13.72
N ASN A 332 -2.61 9.67 14.68
CA ASN A 332 -3.88 9.93 15.35
C ASN A 332 -3.87 11.25 16.17
N ASN A 333 -2.70 11.65 16.67
CA ASN A 333 -2.58 12.94 17.39
C ASN A 333 -2.62 14.13 16.43
N LEU A 334 -2.19 13.96 15.19
CA LEU A 334 -2.04 15.02 14.19
C LEU A 334 -3.27 15.20 13.30
N ASP A 335 -4.09 14.18 13.14
CA ASP A 335 -5.27 14.17 12.24
C ASP A 335 -6.21 15.38 12.43
N ILE A 336 -6.35 15.85 13.67
CA ILE A 336 -7.17 17.02 14.02
C ILE A 336 -6.72 18.29 13.29
N LEU A 337 -5.44 18.43 12.94
CA LEU A 337 -4.93 19.62 12.25
C LEU A 337 -5.59 19.73 10.86
N ALA A 338 -5.69 18.63 10.15
CA ALA A 338 -6.35 18.58 8.86
C ALA A 338 -7.87 18.78 8.94
N ARG A 339 -8.54 18.24 9.98
CA ARG A 339 -10.01 18.29 10.09
C ARG A 339 -10.54 19.61 10.65
N ARG A 340 -9.78 20.28 11.49
CA ARG A 340 -10.24 21.48 12.22
C ARG A 340 -10.87 22.57 11.36
N PRO A 341 -10.30 22.95 10.17
CA PRO A 341 -10.92 23.98 9.32
C PRO A 341 -12.35 23.61 8.87
N MET A 342 -12.59 22.33 8.57
CA MET A 342 -13.89 21.82 8.12
C MET A 342 -14.86 21.66 9.30
N TRP A 343 -14.42 21.22 10.47
CA TRP A 343 -15.25 21.11 11.67
C TRP A 343 -15.83 22.45 12.12
N ASN A 344 -15.11 23.54 11.86
CA ASN A 344 -15.60 24.90 12.17
C ASN A 344 -16.88 25.29 11.41
N ILE A 345 -17.21 24.55 10.35
CA ILE A 345 -18.45 24.72 9.56
C ILE A 345 -19.33 23.47 9.58
N ASN A 346 -19.15 22.59 10.57
CA ASN A 346 -19.87 21.33 10.75
C ASN A 346 -19.78 20.36 9.56
N ILE A 347 -18.66 20.34 8.85
CA ILE A 347 -18.34 19.36 7.82
C ILE A 347 -17.23 18.44 8.35
N ASP A 348 -17.33 17.14 8.05
CA ASP A 348 -16.32 16.13 8.32
C ASP A 348 -16.24 15.15 7.16
N TYR A 349 -15.12 14.42 7.06
CA TYR A 349 -14.93 13.33 6.11
C TYR A 349 -14.70 12.01 6.86
N GLN A 350 -15.16 10.90 6.27
CA GLN A 350 -15.20 9.59 6.92
C GLN A 350 -14.01 8.68 6.55
N CYS A 351 -13.10 9.13 5.69
CA CYS A 351 -11.87 8.43 5.34
C CYS A 351 -10.71 8.79 6.29
N GLY A 352 -9.58 8.09 6.14
CA GLY A 352 -8.30 8.50 6.74
C GLY A 352 -7.82 9.81 6.15
N THR A 353 -6.91 10.47 6.85
CA THR A 353 -6.24 11.67 6.37
C THR A 353 -4.91 11.36 5.70
N GLY A 354 -4.39 10.16 5.92
CA GLY A 354 -3.15 9.73 5.28
C GLY A 354 -2.72 8.32 5.69
N HIS A 355 -1.83 7.76 4.91
CA HIS A 355 -1.24 6.43 5.06
C HIS A 355 0.24 6.45 4.67
N GLY A 356 0.98 5.41 5.06
CA GLY A 356 2.35 5.23 4.58
C GLY A 356 2.41 4.91 3.10
N VAL A 357 3.52 5.25 2.45
CA VAL A 357 3.77 4.98 1.03
C VAL A 357 4.99 4.07 0.87
N GLY A 358 4.86 3.02 0.04
CA GLY A 358 5.93 2.05 -0.20
C GLY A 358 7.03 2.61 -1.11
N HIS A 359 8.23 2.03 -1.01
CA HIS A 359 9.32 2.30 -1.94
C HIS A 359 9.36 1.22 -3.03
N VAL A 360 8.85 1.53 -4.22
CA VAL A 360 8.65 0.56 -5.33
C VAL A 360 7.88 -0.67 -4.83
N LEU A 361 6.85 -0.44 -4.05
CA LEU A 361 5.92 -1.40 -3.45
C LEU A 361 4.52 -0.77 -3.43
N GLY A 362 3.56 -1.39 -2.76
CA GLY A 362 2.19 -0.89 -2.67
C GLY A 362 2.12 0.56 -2.21
N VAL A 363 1.22 1.35 -2.82
CA VAL A 363 0.98 2.74 -2.45
C VAL A 363 0.52 2.85 -0.99
N HIS A 364 -0.34 1.96 -0.54
CA HIS A 364 -0.72 1.84 0.87
C HIS A 364 0.28 0.97 1.62
N GLU A 365 1.10 1.58 2.44
CA GLU A 365 2.13 0.86 3.20
C GLU A 365 2.02 1.07 4.70
N GLY A 366 2.46 0.05 5.40
CA GLY A 366 2.99 0.16 6.75
C GLY A 366 1.97 0.14 7.87
N ILE A 367 2.55 0.40 9.02
CA ILE A 367 1.91 0.42 10.32
C ILE A 367 1.52 1.83 10.76
N HIS A 368 2.01 2.84 10.03
CA HIS A 368 1.77 4.25 10.31
C HIS A 368 0.72 4.84 9.36
N GLY A 369 0.15 5.94 9.74
CA GLY A 369 -0.84 6.67 8.96
C GLY A 369 -1.54 7.71 9.83
N ILE A 370 -2.19 8.67 9.19
CA ILE A 370 -2.90 9.77 9.86
C ILE A 370 -4.39 9.50 9.75
N ARG A 371 -5.07 9.33 10.88
CA ARG A 371 -6.50 9.00 10.88
C ARG A 371 -7.18 9.35 12.20
N TRP A 372 -8.42 9.74 12.10
CA TRP A 372 -9.29 9.95 13.25
C TRP A 372 -9.72 8.63 13.89
N GLY A 373 -9.90 8.66 15.20
CA GLY A 373 -10.48 7.56 15.96
C GLY A 373 -9.48 6.82 16.85
N MET A 374 -10.00 5.83 17.58
CA MET A 374 -9.19 5.01 18.48
C MET A 374 -8.41 3.94 17.72
N PRO A 375 -7.16 3.71 18.09
CA PRO A 375 -6.39 2.60 17.55
C PRO A 375 -7.07 1.25 17.80
N THR A 376 -6.93 0.33 16.87
CA THR A 376 -7.41 -1.05 16.98
C THR A 376 -6.27 -2.03 16.68
N ALA A 377 -6.44 -3.30 17.01
CA ALA A 377 -5.46 -4.33 16.67
C ALA A 377 -5.22 -4.44 15.14
N ALA A 378 -6.25 -4.20 14.33
CA ALA A 378 -6.14 -4.18 12.87
C ALA A 378 -5.55 -2.87 12.32
N ARG A 379 -5.61 -1.81 13.09
CA ARG A 379 -5.10 -0.47 12.74
C ARG A 379 -4.39 0.13 13.95
N PRO A 380 -3.18 -0.33 14.26
CA PRO A 380 -2.41 0.18 15.39
C PRO A 380 -2.05 1.66 15.13
N SER A 381 -1.78 2.38 16.22
CA SER A 381 -1.21 3.72 16.17
C SER A 381 0.24 3.62 16.62
N VAL A 382 1.15 3.88 15.72
CA VAL A 382 2.59 3.87 16.01
C VAL A 382 3.13 5.30 15.97
N PRO A 383 4.19 5.60 16.74
CA PRO A 383 4.87 6.89 16.60
C PRO A 383 5.34 7.14 15.18
N LEU A 384 5.25 8.38 14.74
CA LEU A 384 5.89 8.80 13.50
C LEU A 384 7.38 8.99 13.76
N GLU A 385 8.21 8.41 12.88
CA GLU A 385 9.66 8.39 12.99
C GLU A 385 10.29 9.10 11.78
N ASP A 386 11.48 9.65 11.99
CA ASP A 386 12.33 10.23 10.97
C ASP A 386 12.58 9.22 9.83
N GLY A 387 12.33 9.61 8.59
CA GLY A 387 12.39 8.73 7.42
C GLY A 387 11.07 8.06 7.04
N MET A 388 9.99 8.21 7.82
CA MET A 388 8.67 7.75 7.39
C MET A 388 8.08 8.69 6.33
N ILE A 389 7.47 8.11 5.30
CA ILE A 389 6.68 8.85 4.30
C ILE A 389 5.21 8.56 4.56
N VAL A 390 4.40 9.61 4.58
CA VAL A 390 2.97 9.52 4.85
C VAL A 390 2.19 10.49 3.97
N THR A 391 1.05 10.09 3.42
CA THR A 391 0.18 11.00 2.67
C THR A 391 -0.52 11.99 3.60
N ASP A 392 -0.86 13.14 3.05
CA ASP A 392 -1.67 14.20 3.67
C ASP A 392 -2.78 14.55 2.69
N GLU A 393 -3.96 13.94 2.86
CA GLU A 393 -5.06 13.89 1.88
C GLU A 393 -6.44 14.28 2.46
N PRO A 394 -6.56 15.40 3.19
CA PRO A 394 -7.86 15.85 3.66
C PRO A 394 -8.83 16.16 2.52
N GLY A 395 -10.12 16.03 2.79
CA GLY A 395 -11.13 16.28 1.76
C GLY A 395 -12.49 16.71 2.28
N ILE A 396 -13.32 17.18 1.36
CA ILE A 396 -14.75 17.43 1.53
C ILE A 396 -15.50 16.62 0.48
N TYR A 397 -16.46 15.82 0.89
CA TYR A 397 -17.22 14.93 0.03
C TYR A 397 -18.71 15.15 0.28
N LEU A 398 -19.37 15.89 -0.62
CA LEU A 398 -20.79 16.23 -0.52
C LEU A 398 -21.58 15.43 -1.57
N PRO A 399 -22.35 14.41 -1.15
CA PRO A 399 -23.12 13.59 -2.07
C PRO A 399 -23.98 14.42 -3.02
N HIS A 400 -23.99 14.05 -4.30
CA HIS A 400 -24.72 14.74 -5.38
C HIS A 400 -24.29 16.20 -5.62
N LYS A 401 -23.12 16.63 -5.13
CA LYS A 401 -22.68 18.00 -5.27
C LYS A 401 -21.24 18.08 -5.78
N LEU A 402 -20.28 17.72 -4.96
CA LEU A 402 -18.85 17.79 -5.31
C LEU A 402 -17.98 16.95 -4.36
N GLY A 403 -16.76 16.64 -4.81
CA GLY A 403 -15.65 16.19 -3.98
C GLY A 403 -14.43 17.07 -4.17
N ILE A 404 -13.71 17.30 -3.09
CA ILE A 404 -12.44 18.04 -3.06
C ILE A 404 -11.47 17.22 -2.20
N ARG A 405 -10.31 16.88 -2.75
CA ARG A 405 -9.15 16.32 -2.03
C ARG A 405 -7.90 17.04 -2.52
N ILE A 406 -7.00 17.34 -1.63
CA ILE A 406 -5.67 17.89 -1.94
C ILE A 406 -4.68 17.03 -1.18
N GLU A 407 -3.67 16.52 -1.89
CA GLU A 407 -2.78 15.51 -1.34
C GLU A 407 -1.35 15.69 -1.77
N ASN A 408 -0.43 15.47 -0.84
CA ASN A 408 1.00 15.26 -1.08
C ASN A 408 1.53 14.13 -0.21
N ASP A 409 2.60 13.49 -0.67
CA ASP A 409 3.46 12.66 0.18
C ASP A 409 4.36 13.55 1.04
N LEU A 410 4.35 13.34 2.35
CA LEU A 410 5.15 14.07 3.33
C LEU A 410 6.24 13.17 3.90
N LEU A 411 7.46 13.68 3.99
CA LEU A 411 8.57 13.04 4.70
C LEU A 411 8.61 13.57 6.14
N VAL A 412 8.58 12.65 7.09
CA VAL A 412 8.83 12.98 8.51
C VAL A 412 10.31 13.20 8.71
N VAL A 413 10.68 14.34 9.24
CA VAL A 413 12.07 14.75 9.51
C VAL A 413 12.24 15.23 10.94
N LYS A 414 13.51 15.15 11.46
CA LYS A 414 13.87 15.74 12.75
C LYS A 414 13.92 17.25 12.71
#